data_a24d32daae8dc46882a5896c2b2a3c04
#
_entry.id   a24d32daae8dc46882a5896c2b2a3c04
#
_cell.length_a   1.000
_cell.length_b   1.000
_cell.length_c   1.000
_cell.angle_alpha   90.00
_cell.angle_beta   90.00
_cell.angle_gamma   90.00
#
_symmetry.space_group_name_H-M   'P 1'
#
loop_
_entity.id
_entity.type
_entity.pdbx_description
1 polymer ?
#
loop_
_entity_poly.entity_id
_entity_poly.type
_entity_poly.pdbx_seq_one_letter_code
_entity_poly.pdbx_strand_id
1 'polypeptide(L)'
;MAEPGIRVVAANEASWDDLQAILTGAAGRCQCTRQRLGDREWYALPVEQRAHVLREAVGCDDRSPERDPARTAGIVAYVDDEPAGWAAADARSAFRRLRGSPVPWAGRAELPDDDTVWAIACLVVRRGFRGQHLTYALVAAAVEHARARGARAVEGYPMLTRGAEVTWDELNVGPVGPFRAAGFTEVSHPTTRRVVMRLDLA
;
A
#
# COMPACT_ATOMS: atom_id res chain seq x y z
N MET A 1 29.72 -11.06 0.32
CA MET A 1 28.34 -11.53 0.02
C MET A 1 27.75 -10.53 -0.94
N ALA A 2 27.16 -10.95 -2.05
CA ALA A 2 26.44 -10.05 -2.95
C ALA A 2 25.23 -9.44 -2.20
N GLU A 3 24.94 -8.17 -2.46
CA GLU A 3 23.70 -7.57 -1.95
C GLU A 3 22.51 -8.32 -2.57
N PRO A 4 21.46 -8.65 -1.79
CA PRO A 4 20.30 -9.33 -2.32
C PRO A 4 19.64 -8.50 -3.41
N GLY A 5 19.36 -9.12 -4.55
CA GLY A 5 18.70 -8.48 -5.69
C GLY A 5 17.24 -8.18 -5.38
N ILE A 6 16.90 -6.91 -5.12
CA ILE A 6 15.50 -6.49 -4.94
C ILE A 6 14.90 -6.16 -6.32
N ARG A 7 13.85 -6.87 -6.71
CA ARG A 7 13.03 -6.59 -7.91
C ARG A 7 11.62 -6.22 -7.48
N VAL A 8 11.05 -5.17 -8.05
CA VAL A 8 9.67 -4.75 -7.77
C VAL A 8 8.89 -4.71 -9.09
N VAL A 9 7.70 -5.27 -9.09
CA VAL A 9 6.81 -5.35 -10.25
C VAL A 9 5.40 -4.85 -9.90
N ALA A 10 4.64 -4.47 -10.91
CA ALA A 10 3.21 -4.22 -10.74
C ALA A 10 2.49 -5.49 -10.29
N ALA A 11 1.46 -5.38 -9.46
CA ALA A 11 0.83 -6.56 -8.87
C ALA A 11 0.23 -7.53 -9.88
N ASN A 12 -0.19 -7.04 -11.02
CA ASN A 12 -0.71 -7.87 -12.12
C ASN A 12 0.38 -8.62 -12.91
N GLU A 13 1.65 -8.31 -12.67
CA GLU A 13 2.78 -9.05 -13.24
C GLU A 13 3.25 -10.18 -12.30
N ALA A 14 2.76 -10.17 -11.05
CA ALA A 14 2.99 -11.23 -10.08
C ALA A 14 1.89 -12.29 -10.15
N SER A 15 2.18 -13.51 -9.70
CA SER A 15 1.16 -14.54 -9.51
C SER A 15 0.31 -14.26 -8.27
N TRP A 16 -0.91 -14.77 -8.25
CA TRP A 16 -1.75 -14.75 -7.05
C TRP A 16 -1.11 -15.49 -5.88
N ASP A 17 -0.46 -16.62 -6.16
CA ASP A 17 0.21 -17.42 -5.13
C ASP A 17 1.38 -16.68 -4.50
N ASP A 18 2.17 -15.92 -5.27
CA ASP A 18 3.23 -15.06 -4.74
C ASP A 18 2.68 -14.00 -3.81
N LEU A 19 1.58 -13.33 -4.20
CA LEU A 19 0.93 -12.34 -3.35
C LEU A 19 0.40 -12.98 -2.05
N GLN A 20 -0.22 -14.16 -2.12
CA GLN A 20 -0.70 -14.88 -0.93
C GLN A 20 0.45 -15.38 -0.04
N ALA A 21 1.61 -15.73 -0.60
CA ALA A 21 2.80 -16.08 0.18
C ALA A 21 3.32 -14.91 1.04
N ILE A 22 3.11 -13.67 0.60
CA ILE A 22 3.44 -12.46 1.37
C ILE A 22 2.36 -12.19 2.44
N LEU A 23 1.09 -12.35 2.09
CA LEU A 23 -0.06 -12.02 2.94
C LEU A 23 -0.33 -13.14 3.95
N THR A 24 0.50 -13.26 4.97
CA THR A 24 0.36 -14.26 6.04
C THR A 24 -0.04 -13.62 7.38
N GLY A 25 -0.50 -14.42 8.34
CA GLY A 25 -0.88 -13.96 9.67
C GLY A 25 -1.98 -12.89 9.65
N ALA A 26 -1.74 -11.72 10.24
CA ALA A 26 -2.72 -10.63 10.27
C ALA A 26 -2.99 -10.06 8.87
N ALA A 27 -1.98 -9.94 8.01
CA ALA A 27 -2.14 -9.53 6.63
C ALA A 27 -2.99 -10.52 5.83
N GLY A 28 -2.83 -11.83 6.07
CA GLY A 28 -3.66 -12.88 5.46
C GLY A 28 -5.13 -12.78 5.87
N ARG A 29 -5.41 -12.47 7.13
CA ARG A 29 -6.80 -12.21 7.59
C ARG A 29 -7.39 -10.93 7.02
N CYS A 30 -6.55 -9.90 6.86
CA CYS A 30 -6.96 -8.60 6.34
C CYS A 30 -7.09 -8.60 4.81
N GLN A 31 -6.25 -9.38 4.10
CA GLN A 31 -6.11 -9.35 2.65
C GLN A 31 -5.85 -7.92 2.10
N CYS A 32 -5.27 -7.05 2.92
CA CYS A 32 -5.05 -5.62 2.64
C CYS A 32 -6.27 -4.85 2.09
N THR A 33 -7.48 -5.38 2.30
CA THR A 33 -8.73 -4.77 1.84
C THR A 33 -9.37 -3.82 2.86
N ARG A 34 -8.78 -3.71 4.07
CA ARG A 34 -9.31 -2.89 5.16
C ARG A 34 -9.52 -1.42 4.78
N GLN A 35 -8.65 -0.87 3.94
CA GLN A 35 -8.78 0.51 3.48
C GLN A 35 -9.69 0.63 2.25
N ARG A 36 -9.76 -0.42 1.44
CA ARG A 36 -10.57 -0.47 0.21
C ARG A 36 -12.06 -0.62 0.49
N LEU A 37 -12.42 -1.41 1.49
CA LEU A 37 -13.79 -1.63 1.93
C LEU A 37 -14.19 -0.64 3.05
N GLY A 38 -15.48 -0.34 3.17
CA GLY A 38 -16.03 0.34 4.34
C GLY A 38 -16.01 -0.57 5.57
N ASP A 39 -16.00 0.02 6.78
CA ASP A 39 -15.90 -0.75 8.03
C ASP A 39 -16.98 -1.84 8.15
N ARG A 40 -18.25 -1.49 7.92
CA ARG A 40 -19.36 -2.44 8.02
C ARG A 40 -19.21 -3.62 7.05
N GLU A 41 -18.82 -3.33 5.81
CA GLU A 41 -18.63 -4.33 4.77
C GLU A 41 -17.43 -5.23 5.10
N TRP A 42 -16.31 -4.64 5.51
CA TRP A 42 -15.10 -5.41 5.84
C TRP A 42 -15.33 -6.39 6.99
N TYR A 43 -16.06 -6.00 8.04
CA TYR A 43 -16.38 -6.89 9.16
C TYR A 43 -17.38 -7.99 8.78
N ALA A 44 -18.27 -7.73 7.82
CA ALA A 44 -19.26 -8.70 7.37
C ALA A 44 -18.67 -9.76 6.42
N LEU A 45 -17.59 -9.45 5.68
CA LEU A 45 -17.03 -10.36 4.69
C LEU A 45 -16.09 -11.40 5.32
N PRO A 46 -16.24 -12.70 4.99
CA PRO A 46 -15.24 -13.72 5.31
C PRO A 46 -13.91 -13.47 4.57
N VAL A 47 -12.86 -14.14 5.03
CA VAL A 47 -11.49 -13.92 4.51
C VAL A 47 -11.39 -14.24 3.02
N GLU A 48 -12.07 -15.30 2.57
CA GLU A 48 -12.08 -15.74 1.18
C GLU A 48 -12.68 -14.68 0.25
N GLN A 49 -13.72 -14.00 0.70
CA GLN A 49 -14.36 -12.92 -0.06
C GLN A 49 -13.47 -11.66 -0.05
N ARG A 50 -12.78 -11.38 1.05
CA ARG A 50 -11.76 -10.30 1.07
C ARG A 50 -10.62 -10.61 0.10
N ALA A 51 -10.17 -11.87 0.03
CA ALA A 51 -9.16 -12.31 -0.92
C ALA A 51 -9.63 -12.12 -2.37
N HIS A 52 -10.89 -12.42 -2.67
CA HIS A 52 -11.48 -12.17 -3.98
C HIS A 52 -11.48 -10.68 -4.34
N VAL A 53 -11.91 -9.81 -3.43
CA VAL A 53 -11.85 -8.34 -3.63
C VAL A 53 -10.43 -7.86 -3.91
N LEU A 54 -9.43 -8.40 -3.21
CA LEU A 54 -8.04 -8.07 -3.50
C LEU A 54 -7.64 -8.56 -4.89
N ARG A 55 -7.95 -9.83 -5.23
CA ARG A 55 -7.59 -10.44 -6.51
C ARG A 55 -8.15 -9.65 -7.69
N GLU A 56 -9.40 -9.21 -7.62
CA GLU A 56 -10.00 -8.33 -8.63
C GLU A 56 -9.28 -6.98 -8.73
N ALA A 57 -8.94 -6.36 -7.58
CA ALA A 57 -8.27 -5.06 -7.57
C ALA A 57 -6.86 -5.11 -8.14
N VAL A 58 -6.10 -6.16 -7.86
CA VAL A 58 -4.72 -6.31 -8.36
C VAL A 58 -4.68 -6.94 -9.76
N GLY A 59 -5.64 -7.83 -10.05
CA GLY A 59 -5.73 -8.52 -11.33
C GLY A 59 -4.59 -9.49 -11.61
N CYS A 60 -4.05 -10.14 -10.58
CA CYS A 60 -3.14 -11.26 -10.76
C CYS A 60 -3.80 -12.37 -11.57
N ASP A 61 -3.04 -12.99 -12.49
CA ASP A 61 -3.47 -14.12 -13.33
C ASP A 61 -4.70 -13.85 -14.23
N ASP A 62 -5.20 -12.64 -14.27
CA ASP A 62 -6.27 -12.27 -15.17
C ASP A 62 -5.71 -12.06 -16.60
N ARG A 63 -6.03 -12.96 -17.51
CA ARG A 63 -5.63 -12.95 -18.91
C ARG A 63 -6.78 -12.55 -19.84
N SER A 64 -7.86 -11.98 -19.30
CA SER A 64 -8.98 -11.58 -20.14
C SER A 64 -8.56 -10.47 -21.11
N PRO A 65 -9.02 -10.53 -22.38
CA PRO A 65 -8.68 -9.50 -23.38
C PRO A 65 -9.31 -8.14 -23.07
N GLU A 66 -10.30 -8.11 -22.18
CA GLU A 66 -11.03 -6.90 -21.78
C GLU A 66 -10.33 -6.16 -20.65
N ARG A 67 -9.30 -6.78 -20.06
CA ARG A 67 -8.58 -6.21 -18.96
C ARG A 67 -7.65 -5.08 -19.40
N ASP A 68 -7.73 -3.94 -18.74
CA ASP A 68 -6.73 -2.89 -18.84
C ASP A 68 -5.46 -3.30 -18.07
N PRO A 69 -4.34 -3.62 -18.76
CA PRO A 69 -3.10 -4.01 -18.09
C PRO A 69 -2.48 -2.89 -17.26
N ALA A 70 -2.84 -1.64 -17.51
CA ALA A 70 -2.41 -0.50 -16.69
C ALA A 70 -3.14 -0.43 -15.35
N ARG A 71 -4.27 -1.12 -15.20
CA ARG A 71 -5.10 -1.08 -13.99
C ARG A 71 -4.73 -2.20 -13.03
N THR A 72 -3.93 -1.87 -12.04
CA THR A 72 -3.58 -2.75 -10.92
C THR A 72 -3.37 -1.94 -9.64
N ALA A 73 -3.84 -2.47 -8.52
CA ALA A 73 -3.84 -1.81 -7.22
C ALA A 73 -2.64 -2.22 -6.38
N GLY A 74 -1.43 -1.79 -6.76
CA GLY A 74 -0.23 -1.99 -5.97
C GLY A 74 0.90 -2.72 -6.67
N ILE A 75 1.90 -3.07 -5.89
CA ILE A 75 3.18 -3.62 -6.34
C ILE A 75 3.65 -4.76 -5.44
N VAL A 76 4.40 -5.69 -6.01
CA VAL A 76 5.02 -6.83 -5.32
C VAL A 76 6.53 -6.72 -5.42
N ALA A 77 7.22 -6.90 -4.28
CA ALA A 77 8.68 -6.96 -4.22
C ALA A 77 9.15 -8.39 -4.04
N TYR A 78 10.20 -8.74 -4.76
CA TYR A 78 10.93 -9.99 -4.68
C TYR A 78 12.35 -9.75 -4.18
N VAL A 79 12.90 -10.69 -3.44
CA VAL A 79 14.31 -10.75 -3.05
C VAL A 79 14.84 -12.08 -3.55
N ASP A 80 15.83 -12.06 -4.44
CA ASP A 80 16.40 -13.27 -5.07
C ASP A 80 15.30 -14.20 -5.62
N ASP A 81 14.31 -13.60 -6.33
CA ASP A 81 13.12 -14.24 -6.91
C ASP A 81 12.09 -14.81 -5.92
N GLU A 82 12.30 -14.68 -4.61
CA GLU A 82 11.28 -15.02 -3.61
C GLU A 82 10.33 -13.83 -3.33
N PRO A 83 9.00 -14.07 -3.28
CA PRO A 83 8.03 -13.02 -2.95
C PRO A 83 8.23 -12.56 -1.50
N ALA A 84 8.57 -11.29 -1.33
CA ALA A 84 9.06 -10.74 -0.06
C ALA A 84 8.25 -9.57 0.50
N GLY A 85 7.61 -8.78 -0.36
CA GLY A 85 6.90 -7.59 0.08
C GLY A 85 5.77 -7.14 -0.83
N TRP A 86 4.82 -6.41 -0.25
CA TRP A 86 3.64 -5.87 -0.92
C TRP A 86 3.39 -4.43 -0.50
N ALA A 87 2.99 -3.59 -1.45
CA ALA A 87 2.41 -2.27 -1.18
C ALA A 87 1.07 -2.12 -1.90
N ALA A 88 0.01 -1.83 -1.14
CA ALA A 88 -1.26 -1.40 -1.71
C ALA A 88 -1.14 0.09 -2.10
N ALA A 89 -1.08 0.35 -3.40
CA ALA A 89 -1.00 1.70 -3.97
C ALA A 89 -2.02 1.83 -5.10
N ASP A 90 -2.91 2.82 -5.00
CA ASP A 90 -4.00 3.04 -5.95
C ASP A 90 -4.47 4.50 -5.83
N ALA A 91 -5.36 4.95 -6.74
CA ALA A 91 -6.07 6.20 -6.56
C ALA A 91 -6.69 6.26 -5.15
N ARG A 92 -6.54 7.39 -4.45
CA ARG A 92 -7.00 7.55 -3.07
C ARG A 92 -8.49 7.29 -2.91
N SER A 93 -9.29 7.64 -3.92
CA SER A 93 -10.73 7.38 -4.02
C SER A 93 -11.09 5.89 -3.99
N ALA A 94 -10.22 5.00 -4.47
CA ALA A 94 -10.40 3.55 -4.44
C ALA A 94 -10.39 2.98 -3.01
N PHE A 95 -9.86 3.74 -2.04
CA PHE A 95 -9.83 3.35 -0.64
C PHE A 95 -10.99 3.99 0.13
N ARG A 96 -12.18 3.40 0.03
CA ARG A 96 -13.45 3.95 0.58
C ARG A 96 -13.38 4.25 2.08
N ARG A 97 -12.60 3.49 2.86
CA ARG A 97 -12.43 3.75 4.28
C ARG A 97 -11.64 5.03 4.56
N LEU A 98 -10.68 5.39 3.72
CA LEU A 98 -9.96 6.67 3.86
C LEU A 98 -10.91 7.85 3.74
N ARG A 99 -11.92 7.77 2.88
CA ARG A 99 -12.94 8.81 2.71
C ARG A 99 -13.69 9.10 4.03
N GLY A 100 -14.03 8.07 4.79
CA GLY A 100 -14.71 8.19 6.09
C GLY A 100 -13.79 8.38 7.30
N SER A 101 -12.47 8.32 7.10
CA SER A 101 -11.48 8.52 8.16
C SER A 101 -11.13 9.99 8.31
N PRO A 102 -11.00 10.53 9.52
CA PRO A 102 -10.56 11.93 9.70
C PRO A 102 -9.08 12.14 9.32
N VAL A 103 -8.26 11.06 9.27
CA VAL A 103 -6.81 11.17 9.10
C VAL A 103 -6.39 11.88 7.81
N PRO A 104 -6.90 11.52 6.61
CA PRO A 104 -6.46 12.18 5.37
C PRO A 104 -6.88 13.65 5.27
N TRP A 105 -7.92 14.07 6.01
CA TRP A 105 -8.62 15.36 5.78
C TRP A 105 -8.36 16.40 6.84
N ALA A 106 -7.86 16.03 8.02
CA ALA A 106 -7.69 16.96 9.14
C ALA A 106 -6.83 18.17 8.78
N GLY A 107 -7.44 19.36 8.82
CA GLY A 107 -6.79 20.64 8.49
C GLY A 107 -6.45 20.82 7.01
N ARG A 108 -7.11 20.08 6.09
CA ARG A 108 -6.81 20.09 4.66
C ARG A 108 -8.07 20.33 3.82
N ALA A 109 -7.91 21.03 2.71
CA ALA A 109 -8.96 21.32 1.72
C ALA A 109 -8.87 20.39 0.50
N GLU A 110 -8.54 19.11 0.72
CA GLU A 110 -8.43 18.11 -0.35
C GLU A 110 -9.79 17.51 -0.70
N LEU A 111 -9.99 17.21 -1.99
CA LEU A 111 -11.20 16.56 -2.47
C LEU A 111 -11.08 15.02 -2.31
N PRO A 112 -12.00 14.37 -1.58
CA PRO A 112 -11.95 12.92 -1.38
C PRO A 112 -12.01 12.08 -2.66
N ASP A 113 -12.66 12.60 -3.69
CA ASP A 113 -12.91 11.93 -4.97
C ASP A 113 -11.91 12.30 -6.07
N ASP A 114 -10.79 12.92 -5.71
CA ASP A 114 -9.72 13.23 -6.66
C ASP A 114 -8.89 11.97 -6.99
N ASP A 115 -9.18 11.37 -8.13
CA ASP A 115 -8.52 10.16 -8.64
C ASP A 115 -7.07 10.40 -9.07
N THR A 116 -6.66 11.65 -9.24
CA THR A 116 -5.28 12.01 -9.58
C THR A 116 -4.35 12.01 -8.36
N VAL A 117 -4.89 11.94 -7.15
CA VAL A 117 -4.13 11.73 -5.92
C VAL A 117 -4.16 10.26 -5.56
N TRP A 118 -2.98 9.66 -5.49
CA TRP A 118 -2.79 8.26 -5.11
C TRP A 118 -2.48 8.11 -3.63
N ALA A 119 -2.70 6.93 -3.08
CA ALA A 119 -2.39 6.62 -1.69
C ALA A 119 -1.65 5.29 -1.57
N ILE A 120 -0.60 5.27 -0.75
CA ILE A 120 0.01 4.04 -0.25
C ILE A 120 -0.74 3.69 1.05
N ALA A 121 -1.66 2.73 0.95
CA ALA A 121 -2.62 2.45 2.02
C ALA A 121 -2.21 1.27 2.91
N CYS A 122 -1.29 0.42 2.47
CA CYS A 122 -0.76 -0.72 3.22
C CYS A 122 0.64 -1.08 2.74
N LEU A 123 1.51 -1.47 3.69
CA LEU A 123 2.83 -2.04 3.41
C LEU A 123 2.96 -3.35 4.19
N VAL A 124 3.33 -4.42 3.52
CA VAL A 124 3.57 -5.73 4.13
C VAL A 124 4.95 -6.23 3.72
N VAL A 125 5.76 -6.63 4.69
CA VAL A 125 7.02 -7.35 4.46
C VAL A 125 6.90 -8.72 5.11
N ARG A 126 7.09 -9.77 4.31
CA ARG A 126 7.10 -11.16 4.75
C ARG A 126 8.14 -11.35 5.86
N ARG A 127 7.80 -12.13 6.88
CA ARG A 127 8.57 -12.22 8.14
C ARG A 127 10.06 -12.50 7.94
N GLY A 128 10.43 -13.40 7.03
CA GLY A 128 11.83 -13.75 6.75
C GLY A 128 12.67 -12.66 6.07
N PHE A 129 12.01 -11.61 5.54
CA PHE A 129 12.66 -10.52 4.78
C PHE A 129 12.64 -9.18 5.51
N ARG A 130 12.24 -9.17 6.78
CA ARG A 130 12.24 -7.94 7.59
C ARG A 130 13.66 -7.52 7.94
N GLY A 131 13.87 -6.20 8.17
CA GLY A 131 15.19 -5.66 8.47
C GLY A 131 16.08 -5.43 7.24
N GLN A 132 15.62 -5.74 6.04
CA GLN A 132 16.37 -5.59 4.77
C GLN A 132 15.94 -4.34 3.97
N HIS A 133 15.42 -3.33 4.63
CA HIS A 133 14.98 -2.05 4.02
C HIS A 133 13.94 -2.15 2.88
N LEU A 134 13.25 -3.29 2.73
CA LEU A 134 12.25 -3.50 1.68
C LEU A 134 11.14 -2.45 1.66
N THR A 135 10.78 -1.88 2.82
CA THR A 135 9.77 -0.80 2.87
C THR A 135 10.23 0.45 2.13
N TYR A 136 11.55 0.73 2.06
CA TYR A 136 12.09 1.84 1.29
C TYR A 136 11.93 1.60 -0.21
N ALA A 137 12.29 0.41 -0.67
CA ALA A 137 12.12 0.01 -2.07
C ALA A 137 10.63 0.02 -2.47
N LEU A 138 9.73 -0.50 -1.61
CA LEU A 138 8.29 -0.51 -1.86
C LEU A 138 7.70 0.90 -1.96
N VAL A 139 8.08 1.82 -1.06
CA VAL A 139 7.56 3.20 -1.12
C VAL A 139 8.08 3.91 -2.38
N ALA A 140 9.38 3.80 -2.69
CA ALA A 140 9.94 4.39 -3.90
C ALA A 140 9.28 3.83 -5.17
N ALA A 141 9.13 2.51 -5.28
CA ALA A 141 8.49 1.88 -6.42
C ALA A 141 6.98 2.20 -6.53
N ALA A 142 6.27 2.38 -5.40
CA ALA A 142 4.88 2.82 -5.40
C ALA A 142 4.71 4.25 -5.95
N VAL A 143 5.69 5.13 -5.71
CA VAL A 143 5.73 6.48 -6.32
C VAL A 143 5.88 6.37 -7.83
N GLU A 144 6.82 5.57 -8.33
CA GLU A 144 7.01 5.38 -9.77
C GLU A 144 5.79 4.72 -10.43
N HIS A 145 5.18 3.76 -9.73
CA HIS A 145 3.95 3.11 -10.17
C HIS A 145 2.80 4.12 -10.35
N ALA A 146 2.62 5.02 -9.39
CA ALA A 146 1.63 6.10 -9.45
C ALA A 146 1.95 7.12 -10.56
N ARG A 147 3.23 7.53 -10.68
CA ARG A 147 3.70 8.46 -11.72
C ARG A 147 3.42 7.92 -13.12
N ALA A 148 3.75 6.66 -13.37
CA ALA A 148 3.51 6.00 -14.65
C ALA A 148 2.02 5.94 -15.04
N ARG A 149 1.11 6.18 -14.08
CA ARG A 149 -0.35 6.20 -14.25
C ARG A 149 -0.96 7.60 -14.18
N GLY A 150 -0.11 8.63 -14.30
CA GLY A 150 -0.57 10.02 -14.37
C GLY A 150 -1.03 10.61 -13.03
N ALA A 151 -0.64 10.03 -11.91
CA ALA A 151 -0.92 10.63 -10.62
C ALA A 151 -0.22 11.99 -10.50
N ARG A 152 -0.93 13.01 -9.98
CA ARG A 152 -0.34 14.32 -9.66
C ARG A 152 0.32 14.35 -8.29
N ALA A 153 -0.06 13.44 -7.41
CA ALA A 153 0.51 13.35 -6.08
C ALA A 153 0.32 11.95 -5.49
N VAL A 154 1.20 11.57 -4.56
CA VAL A 154 1.06 10.36 -3.74
C VAL A 154 1.03 10.74 -2.28
N GLU A 155 0.11 10.13 -1.53
CA GLU A 155 -0.01 10.29 -0.09
C GLU A 155 0.25 8.98 0.65
N GLY A 156 0.73 9.09 1.87
CA GLY A 156 0.82 8.01 2.83
C GLY A 156 0.46 8.49 4.23
N TYR A 157 0.07 7.56 5.09
CA TYR A 157 -0.41 7.85 6.44
C TYR A 157 0.41 7.11 7.49
N PRO A 158 1.75 7.26 7.47
CA PRO A 158 2.64 6.50 8.35
C PRO A 158 2.47 6.86 9.82
N MET A 159 3.01 5.99 10.65
CA MET A 159 2.99 6.16 12.09
C MET A 159 4.31 6.75 12.60
N LEU A 160 4.21 7.65 13.56
CA LEU A 160 5.31 8.12 14.38
C LEU A 160 5.54 7.12 15.53
N THR A 161 6.60 6.34 15.45
CA THR A 161 6.90 5.33 16.48
C THR A 161 7.51 5.94 17.75
N ARG A 162 8.22 7.07 17.64
CA ARG A 162 8.86 7.81 18.76
C ARG A 162 9.58 6.91 19.78
N GLY A 163 10.15 5.78 19.31
CA GLY A 163 10.80 4.80 20.17
C GLY A 163 9.86 3.88 20.97
N ALA A 164 8.54 3.99 20.79
CA ALA A 164 7.59 3.07 21.39
C ALA A 164 7.57 1.74 20.63
N GLU A 165 7.39 0.65 21.36
CA GLU A 165 7.03 -0.63 20.74
C GLU A 165 5.67 -0.51 20.07
N VAL A 166 5.64 -0.81 18.79
CA VAL A 166 4.44 -0.76 17.96
C VAL A 166 4.27 -2.13 17.31
N THR A 167 3.09 -2.69 17.43
CA THR A 167 2.79 -3.95 16.75
C THR A 167 2.74 -3.77 15.24
N TRP A 168 3.06 -4.81 14.50
CA TRP A 168 3.01 -4.77 13.02
C TRP A 168 1.60 -4.47 12.51
N ASP A 169 0.57 -4.87 13.25
CA ASP A 169 -0.83 -4.62 12.91
C ASP A 169 -1.20 -3.14 13.07
N GLU A 170 -0.58 -2.44 14.02
CA GLU A 170 -0.77 -0.99 14.21
C GLU A 170 -0.01 -0.16 13.16
N LEU A 171 1.14 -0.64 12.70
CA LEU A 171 1.95 0.08 11.70
C LEU A 171 1.22 0.25 10.38
N ASN A 172 0.47 -0.75 9.91
CA ASN A 172 -0.26 -0.76 8.62
C ASN A 172 0.55 -0.23 7.42
N VAL A 173 0.76 1.10 7.36
CA VAL A 173 1.49 1.81 6.31
C VAL A 173 2.99 1.98 6.64
N GLY A 174 3.44 1.46 7.78
CA GLY A 174 4.84 1.55 8.22
C GLY A 174 5.22 2.88 8.88
N PRO A 175 6.53 3.06 9.17
CA PRO A 175 7.07 4.26 9.78
C PRO A 175 7.30 5.39 8.77
N VAL A 176 7.57 6.60 9.27
CA VAL A 176 7.80 7.81 8.45
C VAL A 176 9.09 7.74 7.59
N GLY A 177 10.11 7.01 8.05
CA GLY A 177 11.44 6.96 7.40
C GLY A 177 11.40 6.66 5.89
N PRO A 178 10.77 5.58 5.43
CA PRO A 178 10.66 5.24 4.01
C PRO A 178 10.01 6.36 3.16
N PHE A 179 8.99 7.03 3.69
CA PHE A 179 8.33 8.13 2.99
C PHE A 179 9.25 9.35 2.86
N ARG A 180 9.95 9.75 3.93
CA ARG A 180 10.93 10.84 3.87
C ARG A 180 12.04 10.55 2.87
N ALA A 181 12.56 9.32 2.88
CA ALA A 181 13.61 8.91 1.94
C ALA A 181 13.15 8.97 0.48
N ALA A 182 11.86 8.75 0.21
CA ALA A 182 11.24 8.89 -1.11
C ALA A 182 10.82 10.33 -1.46
N GLY A 183 11.15 11.34 -0.63
CA GLY A 183 10.89 12.75 -0.90
C GLY A 183 9.54 13.28 -0.42
N PHE A 184 8.77 12.48 0.34
CA PHE A 184 7.52 12.97 0.92
C PHE A 184 7.76 13.99 2.03
N THR A 185 6.89 15.00 2.09
CA THR A 185 6.82 15.99 3.16
C THR A 185 5.57 15.79 4.02
N GLU A 186 5.64 16.16 5.29
CA GLU A 186 4.48 16.15 6.19
C GLU A 186 3.56 17.33 5.83
N VAL A 187 2.30 17.05 5.51
CA VAL A 187 1.29 18.06 5.14
C VAL A 187 0.18 18.20 6.18
N SER A 188 0.05 17.26 7.11
CA SER A 188 -0.90 17.31 8.21
C SER A 188 -0.49 16.36 9.33
N HIS A 189 -0.86 16.71 10.56
CA HIS A 189 -0.62 15.92 11.77
C HIS A 189 -1.95 15.64 12.52
N PRO A 190 -2.80 14.75 12.00
CA PRO A 190 -4.16 14.56 12.48
C PRO A 190 -4.25 13.95 13.88
N THR A 191 -3.24 13.19 14.31
CA THR A 191 -3.20 12.57 15.66
C THR A 191 -1.77 12.55 16.20
N THR A 192 -1.60 12.34 17.50
CA THR A 192 -0.27 12.25 18.14
C THR A 192 0.64 11.16 17.55
N ARG A 193 0.07 10.16 16.87
CA ARG A 193 0.79 8.99 16.32
C ARG A 193 0.75 8.88 14.80
N ARG A 194 -0.07 9.68 14.10
CA ARG A 194 -0.22 9.60 12.64
C ARG A 194 0.00 10.95 11.99
N VAL A 195 0.74 10.91 10.89
CA VAL A 195 0.95 12.06 10.00
C VAL A 195 0.44 11.74 8.62
N VAL A 196 0.07 12.78 7.88
CA VAL A 196 -0.17 12.69 6.43
C VAL A 196 1.10 13.16 5.75
N MET A 197 1.68 12.28 4.96
CA MET A 197 2.83 12.61 4.12
C MET A 197 2.42 12.65 2.66
N ARG A 198 2.95 13.60 1.90
CA ARG A 198 2.61 13.82 0.51
C ARG A 198 3.86 14.10 -0.31
N LEU A 199 3.86 13.58 -1.53
CA LEU A 199 4.79 13.91 -2.60
C LEU A 199 3.98 14.36 -3.82
N ASP A 200 4.14 15.61 -4.24
CA ASP A 200 3.60 16.09 -5.51
C ASP A 200 4.49 15.62 -6.65
N LEU A 201 3.88 15.11 -7.69
CA LEU A 201 4.54 14.59 -8.88
C LEU A 201 4.47 15.65 -9.98
N ALA A 202 5.62 15.93 -10.59
CA ALA A 202 5.72 16.84 -11.73
C ALA A 202 5.28 16.15 -13.01
#